data_93e8faf3d9436eac4d4ce32eacb8879d
#
_entry.id   93e8faf3d9436eac4d4ce32eacb8879d
#
_cell.length_a   1.000
_cell.length_b   1.000
_cell.length_c   1.000
_cell.angle_alpha   90.00
_cell.angle_beta   90.00
_cell.angle_gamma   90.00
#
_symmetry.space_group_name_H-M   'P 1'
#
loop_
_entity.id
_entity.type
_entity.pdbx_description
1 polymer ?
#
loop_
_entity_poly.entity_id
_entity_poly.type
_entity_poly.pdbx_seq_one_letter_code
_entity_poly.pdbx_strand_id
1 'polypeptide(L)'
;MAKQRHSKSRQIQPTPVASGNGVAPKSMSRRQFLGNSAAGLGGALLATTPLGAYAQDLEPFIPAPNSLSNGRSGGINTGKPEKDFIEEMRDYVIAISRWAKSYRSDFAVIAMNGLELTEFLEKTLFDTRGVAEPARNYLRALDAILVEAPFYGFENYGEPTNAEETKYILGYLERLKLEGLQYLAVDYTENRADMNKARAQLKGLDALYYAAPPPGMQLSSLAKVPSTPFGSNPHVIDNIRQANNFAMVLDSSPYGTKDAYVEALAATNYDTLIIDPFHRGTIPLTYDDMKRLRYKKTGTPRVLISYLNIATAETYRYYWKSGWRAGSPDYVSEGNLMARWGQEHHVHYWTREWQSIIFGNESSYLGNIMKLGFDGVLMAGIDEYAWWLDY
;
A
#
# COMPACT_ATOMS: atom_id res chain seq x y z
N MET A 1 35.73 -67.36 23.33
CA MET A 1 34.28 -67.66 23.52
C MET A 1 33.56 -66.32 23.64
N ALA A 2 32.92 -65.84 22.56
CA ALA A 2 32.08 -64.64 22.59
C ALA A 2 30.87 -64.89 21.73
N LYS A 3 29.66 -64.82 22.32
CA LYS A 3 28.40 -65.07 21.70
C LYS A 3 27.93 -63.88 20.89
N GLN A 4 27.72 -64.08 19.61
CA GLN A 4 26.96 -63.18 18.72
C GLN A 4 25.49 -63.19 19.09
N ARG A 5 24.91 -61.99 19.25
CA ARG A 5 23.46 -61.77 19.28
C ARG A 5 23.02 -61.14 17.96
N HIS A 6 22.22 -61.82 17.19
CA HIS A 6 21.51 -61.32 16.05
C HIS A 6 20.33 -60.42 16.51
N SER A 7 20.30 -59.17 15.99
CA SER A 7 19.15 -58.30 16.10
C SER A 7 18.36 -58.35 14.78
N LYS A 8 17.08 -58.76 14.90
CA LYS A 8 16.15 -58.79 13.79
C LYS A 8 15.60 -57.38 13.54
N SER A 9 15.87 -56.85 12.35
CA SER A 9 15.20 -55.65 11.84
C SER A 9 13.77 -55.98 11.42
N ARG A 10 12.78 -55.29 12.02
CA ARG A 10 11.39 -55.29 11.56
C ARG A 10 11.28 -54.34 10.38
N GLN A 11 10.91 -54.80 9.21
CA GLN A 11 10.44 -54.01 8.08
C GLN A 11 9.02 -53.50 8.43
N ILE A 12 8.87 -52.18 8.38
CA ILE A 12 7.56 -51.50 8.45
C ILE A 12 7.11 -51.27 6.99
N GLN A 13 6.02 -51.90 6.60
CA GLN A 13 5.34 -51.67 5.34
C GLN A 13 4.63 -50.30 5.36
N PRO A 14 4.65 -49.52 4.27
CA PRO A 14 3.91 -48.28 4.20
C PRO A 14 2.43 -48.55 3.97
N THR A 15 1.59 -47.91 4.77
CA THR A 15 0.13 -47.83 4.62
C THR A 15 -0.21 -46.98 3.38
N PRO A 16 -1.26 -47.30 2.61
CA PRO A 16 -1.67 -46.50 1.47
C PRO A 16 -2.26 -45.17 1.90
N VAL A 17 -1.73 -44.11 1.30
CA VAL A 17 -2.23 -42.73 1.45
C VAL A 17 -3.54 -42.61 0.65
N ALA A 18 -4.63 -42.29 1.33
CA ALA A 18 -5.89 -41.94 0.70
C ALA A 18 -5.72 -40.66 -0.15
N SER A 19 -6.16 -40.73 -1.41
CA SER A 19 -6.28 -39.60 -2.31
C SER A 19 -7.35 -38.63 -1.80
N GLY A 20 -6.96 -37.65 -1.00
CA GLY A 20 -7.77 -36.51 -0.69
C GLY A 20 -7.66 -35.48 -1.80
N ASN A 21 -8.80 -35.07 -2.36
CA ASN A 21 -8.90 -33.93 -3.28
C ASN A 21 -8.33 -32.68 -2.57
N GLY A 22 -7.12 -32.33 -2.92
CA GLY A 22 -6.47 -31.13 -2.41
C GLY A 22 -7.08 -29.90 -3.08
N VAL A 23 -7.94 -29.22 -2.35
CA VAL A 23 -8.21 -27.81 -2.63
C VAL A 23 -6.90 -27.07 -2.39
N ALA A 24 -6.40 -26.39 -3.41
CA ALA A 24 -5.21 -25.56 -3.30
C ALA A 24 -5.38 -24.56 -2.13
N PRO A 25 -4.36 -24.33 -1.29
CA PRO A 25 -4.47 -23.37 -0.22
C PRO A 25 -4.78 -22.00 -0.81
N LYS A 26 -5.87 -21.37 -0.31
CA LYS A 26 -6.23 -19.99 -0.64
C LYS A 26 -5.01 -19.10 -0.37
N SER A 27 -4.57 -18.34 -1.37
CA SER A 27 -3.48 -17.38 -1.20
C SER A 27 -3.90 -16.33 -0.16
N MET A 28 -3.16 -16.23 0.94
CA MET A 28 -3.31 -15.08 1.86
C MET A 28 -3.04 -13.80 1.08
N SER A 29 -3.81 -12.73 1.36
CA SER A 29 -3.47 -11.41 0.83
C SER A 29 -2.10 -10.98 1.37
N ARG A 30 -1.29 -10.30 0.57
CA ARG A 30 0.05 -9.79 0.96
C ARG A 30 0.01 -9.07 2.30
N ARG A 31 -1.06 -8.36 2.59
CA ARG A 31 -1.24 -7.60 3.82
C ARG A 31 -1.46 -8.49 5.05
N GLN A 32 -2.20 -9.57 4.93
CA GLN A 32 -2.37 -10.55 6.02
C GLN A 32 -1.05 -11.20 6.39
N PHE A 33 -0.19 -11.42 5.40
CA PHE A 33 1.15 -11.96 5.61
C PHE A 33 2.07 -10.94 6.31
N LEU A 34 2.10 -9.68 5.86
CA LEU A 34 2.91 -8.61 6.44
C LEU A 34 2.46 -8.21 7.84
N GLY A 35 1.14 -8.28 8.13
CA GLY A 35 0.58 -8.03 9.47
C GLY A 35 0.99 -9.08 10.51
N ASN A 36 1.07 -10.34 10.12
CA ASN A 36 1.44 -11.43 11.02
C ASN A 36 2.93 -11.43 11.42
N SER A 37 3.80 -10.78 10.64
CA SER A 37 5.24 -10.71 10.92
C SER A 37 5.62 -9.61 11.93
N ALA A 38 4.69 -8.74 12.31
CA ALA A 38 4.93 -7.58 13.18
C ALA A 38 4.62 -7.81 14.68
N ALA A 39 4.37 -9.06 15.10
CA ALA A 39 4.09 -9.38 16.51
C ALA A 39 5.36 -9.34 17.37
N GLY A 40 5.70 -8.20 17.95
CA GLY A 40 6.77 -8.07 18.91
C GLY A 40 6.92 -6.70 19.54
N LEU A 41 6.35 -6.51 20.74
CA LEU A 41 6.71 -5.56 21.81
C LEU A 41 6.33 -4.07 21.63
N GLY A 42 5.45 -3.55 22.50
CA GLY A 42 5.49 -2.17 22.86
C GLY A 42 4.26 -1.60 23.55
N GLY A 43 4.42 -1.19 24.76
CA GLY A 43 3.42 -0.66 25.67
C GLY A 43 2.87 0.71 25.30
N ALA A 44 1.63 0.93 25.73
CA ALA A 44 0.82 2.12 25.56
C ALA A 44 1.24 3.26 26.49
N LEU A 45 1.10 4.49 26.00
CA LEU A 45 0.81 5.67 26.82
C LEU A 45 -0.10 6.63 26.04
N LEU A 46 -1.28 6.87 26.59
CA LEU A 46 -2.31 7.76 26.10
C LEU A 46 -1.96 9.21 26.42
N ALA A 47 -2.04 10.10 25.43
CA ALA A 47 -2.21 11.53 25.69
C ALA A 47 -3.16 12.12 24.65
N THR A 48 -4.30 12.59 25.13
CA THR A 48 -5.36 13.25 24.38
C THR A 48 -5.11 14.76 24.32
N THR A 49 -5.01 15.33 23.11
CA THR A 49 -5.27 16.76 22.89
C THR A 49 -6.07 16.94 21.62
N PRO A 50 -7.12 17.77 21.63
CA PRO A 50 -8.04 17.96 20.52
C PRO A 50 -7.49 18.96 19.51
N LEU A 51 -7.41 18.54 18.24
CA LEU A 51 -7.29 19.43 17.10
C LEU A 51 -8.69 19.94 16.73
N GLY A 52 -9.10 21.00 17.41
CA GLY A 52 -10.31 21.73 17.08
C GLY A 52 -10.04 23.21 17.11
N ALA A 53 -9.99 23.83 15.94
CA ALA A 53 -10.47 25.17 15.69
C ALA A 53 -9.83 25.71 14.39
N TYR A 54 -10.56 25.62 13.31
CA TYR A 54 -10.68 26.57 12.20
C TYR A 54 -11.61 25.92 11.17
N ALA A 55 -12.92 25.97 11.46
CA ALA A 55 -13.95 25.73 10.46
C ALA A 55 -14.69 27.05 10.28
N GLN A 56 -14.60 27.64 9.11
CA GLN A 56 -15.60 28.58 8.64
C GLN A 56 -16.21 28.03 7.36
N ASP A 57 -17.53 28.04 7.38
CA ASP A 57 -18.51 27.53 6.46
C ASP A 57 -18.15 27.67 4.97
N LEU A 58 -17.94 26.56 4.29
CA LEU A 58 -18.16 26.40 2.87
C LEU A 58 -19.01 25.16 2.69
N GLU A 59 -20.16 25.33 2.06
CA GLU A 59 -21.07 24.26 1.67
C GLU A 59 -20.31 23.13 0.96
N PRO A 60 -20.53 21.86 1.29
CA PRO A 60 -19.83 20.77 0.66
C PRO A 60 -20.30 20.62 -0.77
N PHE A 61 -19.44 20.89 -1.74
CA PHE A 61 -19.65 20.48 -3.12
C PHE A 61 -19.49 18.97 -3.21
N ILE A 62 -20.58 18.24 -3.05
CA ILE A 62 -20.67 16.84 -3.38
C ILE A 62 -21.16 16.76 -4.83
N PRO A 63 -20.32 16.43 -5.81
CA PRO A 63 -20.85 16.08 -7.13
C PRO A 63 -21.71 14.84 -6.95
N ALA A 64 -22.99 14.93 -7.32
CA ALA A 64 -23.85 13.78 -7.40
C ALA A 64 -23.15 12.71 -8.26
N PRO A 65 -23.10 11.44 -7.84
CA PRO A 65 -22.61 10.40 -8.69
C PRO A 65 -23.53 10.35 -9.92
N ASN A 66 -23.00 10.71 -11.09
CA ASN A 66 -23.67 10.43 -12.34
C ASN A 66 -23.75 8.90 -12.43
N SER A 67 -24.97 8.42 -12.29
CA SER A 67 -25.33 7.05 -12.58
C SER A 67 -25.12 6.79 -14.08
N LEU A 68 -23.93 6.44 -14.45
CA LEU A 68 -23.64 5.82 -15.74
C LEU A 68 -23.56 4.31 -15.55
N SER A 69 -24.62 3.74 -15.01
CA SER A 69 -24.93 2.34 -15.20
C SER A 69 -25.60 2.18 -16.55
N ASN A 70 -24.84 2.11 -17.62
CA ASN A 70 -25.33 1.53 -18.86
C ASN A 70 -24.96 0.06 -18.86
N GLY A 71 -25.95 -0.71 -18.41
CA GLY A 71 -25.95 -2.13 -18.31
C GLY A 71 -25.73 -2.86 -19.62
N ARG A 72 -25.07 -3.97 -19.47
CA ARG A 72 -25.36 -5.19 -20.17
C ARG A 72 -25.38 -6.33 -19.18
N SER A 73 -26.49 -6.54 -18.54
CA SER A 73 -26.81 -7.73 -17.77
C SER A 73 -27.70 -8.61 -18.65
N GLY A 74 -27.18 -9.71 -19.08
CA GLY A 74 -27.95 -10.86 -19.55
C GLY A 74 -27.76 -11.99 -18.57
N GLY A 75 -28.39 -11.93 -17.40
CA GLY A 75 -28.36 -12.98 -16.39
C GLY A 75 -29.70 -13.02 -15.66
N ILE A 76 -30.26 -14.20 -15.48
CA ILE A 76 -31.55 -14.50 -14.84
C ILE A 76 -31.51 -14.01 -13.39
N ASN A 77 -32.44 -13.10 -13.09
CA ASN A 77 -32.62 -12.40 -11.85
C ASN A 77 -33.03 -13.31 -10.69
N THR A 78 -32.19 -13.41 -9.64
CA THR A 78 -32.61 -13.88 -8.31
C THR A 78 -31.93 -13.03 -7.24
N GLY A 79 -32.61 -11.99 -6.75
CA GLY A 79 -32.17 -11.28 -5.55
C GLY A 79 -31.18 -10.15 -5.79
N LYS A 80 -30.95 -9.28 -4.81
CA LYS A 80 -30.08 -8.11 -4.83
C LYS A 80 -28.85 -8.29 -5.75
N PRO A 81 -28.51 -7.29 -6.60
CA PRO A 81 -27.26 -7.36 -7.36
C PRO A 81 -26.11 -7.60 -6.38
N GLU A 82 -25.40 -8.69 -6.62
CA GLU A 82 -24.16 -8.98 -5.88
C GLU A 82 -23.22 -7.79 -6.07
N LYS A 83 -22.70 -7.27 -4.96
CA LYS A 83 -21.83 -6.09 -5.00
C LYS A 83 -20.51 -6.47 -5.68
N ASP A 84 -20.12 -5.71 -6.70
CA ASP A 84 -18.83 -5.84 -7.34
C ASP A 84 -17.78 -5.04 -6.57
N PHE A 85 -17.08 -5.72 -5.65
CA PHE A 85 -16.07 -5.07 -4.80
C PHE A 85 -14.86 -4.56 -5.60
N ILE A 86 -14.57 -5.14 -6.75
CA ILE A 86 -13.49 -4.67 -7.63
C ILE A 86 -13.87 -3.31 -8.22
N GLU A 87 -15.09 -3.18 -8.79
CA GLU A 87 -15.56 -1.92 -9.35
C GLU A 87 -15.76 -0.85 -8.27
N GLU A 88 -16.27 -1.22 -7.09
CA GLU A 88 -16.38 -0.29 -5.96
C GLU A 88 -15.00 0.29 -5.56
N MET A 89 -13.94 -0.53 -5.59
CA MET A 89 -12.58 -0.04 -5.29
C MET A 89 -12.05 0.85 -6.42
N ARG A 90 -12.29 0.50 -7.68
CA ARG A 90 -11.91 1.36 -8.82
C ARG A 90 -12.59 2.73 -8.73
N ASP A 91 -13.89 2.74 -8.52
CA ASP A 91 -14.68 3.97 -8.41
C ASP A 91 -14.22 4.82 -7.22
N TYR A 92 -13.89 4.19 -6.10
CA TYR A 92 -13.38 4.87 -4.92
C TYR A 92 -12.04 5.57 -5.19
N VAL A 93 -11.08 4.88 -5.78
CA VAL A 93 -9.78 5.45 -6.16
C VAL A 93 -9.94 6.57 -7.19
N ILE A 94 -10.82 6.39 -8.19
CA ILE A 94 -11.13 7.43 -9.18
C ILE A 94 -11.72 8.68 -8.50
N ALA A 95 -12.61 8.49 -7.53
CA ALA A 95 -13.23 9.60 -6.79
C ALA A 95 -12.19 10.35 -5.94
N ILE A 96 -11.30 9.64 -5.24
CA ILE A 96 -10.19 10.24 -4.48
C ILE A 96 -9.31 11.09 -5.41
N SER A 97 -8.88 10.52 -6.54
CA SER A 97 -8.03 11.21 -7.50
C SER A 97 -8.71 12.46 -8.08
N ARG A 98 -9.95 12.34 -8.50
CA ARG A 98 -10.74 13.45 -9.04
C ARG A 98 -10.86 14.58 -8.03
N TRP A 99 -11.17 14.24 -6.79
CA TRP A 99 -11.30 15.24 -5.71
C TRP A 99 -9.97 15.94 -5.44
N ALA A 100 -8.88 15.21 -5.24
CA ALA A 100 -7.56 15.78 -4.99
C ALA A 100 -7.11 16.69 -6.14
N LYS A 101 -7.23 16.22 -7.38
CA LYS A 101 -6.81 16.95 -8.59
C LYS A 101 -7.71 18.15 -8.92
N SER A 102 -8.93 18.22 -8.36
CA SER A 102 -9.77 19.43 -8.48
C SER A 102 -9.21 20.61 -7.69
N TYR A 103 -8.44 20.35 -6.62
CA TYR A 103 -7.74 21.38 -5.84
C TYR A 103 -6.32 21.62 -6.33
N ARG A 104 -5.61 20.56 -6.66
CA ARG A 104 -4.24 20.60 -7.18
C ARG A 104 -4.09 19.60 -8.32
N SER A 105 -4.09 20.10 -9.55
CA SER A 105 -4.04 19.26 -10.77
C SER A 105 -2.77 18.40 -10.87
N ASP A 106 -1.69 18.82 -10.21
CA ASP A 106 -0.38 18.16 -10.13
C ASP A 106 -0.25 17.20 -8.94
N PHE A 107 -1.31 17.06 -8.10
CA PHE A 107 -1.28 16.19 -6.93
C PHE A 107 -1.16 14.71 -7.35
N ALA A 108 -0.06 14.07 -6.94
CA ALA A 108 0.21 12.69 -7.33
C ALA A 108 -0.66 11.69 -6.57
N VAL A 109 -1.26 10.75 -7.29
CA VAL A 109 -2.07 9.67 -6.74
C VAL A 109 -1.42 8.34 -7.11
N ILE A 110 -0.91 7.64 -6.12
CA ILE A 110 -0.13 6.41 -6.29
C ILE A 110 -0.90 5.24 -5.68
N ALA A 111 -1.11 4.19 -6.45
CA ALA A 111 -1.68 2.94 -5.95
C ALA A 111 -0.59 2.04 -5.38
N MET A 112 -0.84 1.43 -4.21
CA MET A 112 0.04 0.43 -3.62
C MET A 112 -0.53 -0.96 -3.85
N ASN A 113 0.14 -1.78 -4.64
CA ASN A 113 -0.34 -3.10 -5.07
C ASN A 113 -1.69 -3.06 -5.85
N GLY A 114 -2.55 -4.06 -5.72
CA GLY A 114 -3.87 -4.10 -6.39
C GLY A 114 -3.77 -4.13 -7.92
N LEU A 115 -2.81 -4.88 -8.47
CA LEU A 115 -2.53 -4.93 -9.90
C LEU A 115 -3.73 -5.43 -10.73
N GLU A 116 -4.57 -6.27 -10.16
CA GLU A 116 -5.77 -6.82 -10.79
C GLU A 116 -6.80 -5.73 -11.15
N LEU A 117 -6.80 -4.62 -10.40
CA LEU A 117 -7.68 -3.48 -10.70
C LEU A 117 -7.30 -2.75 -12.00
N THR A 118 -6.12 -2.99 -12.52
CA THR A 118 -5.62 -2.30 -13.72
C THR A 118 -6.19 -2.86 -15.01
N GLU A 119 -6.80 -4.03 -14.98
CA GLU A 119 -7.31 -4.74 -16.14
C GLU A 119 -8.70 -5.30 -15.86
N PHE A 120 -9.58 -5.34 -16.89
CA PHE A 120 -10.82 -6.08 -16.85
C PHE A 120 -10.55 -7.54 -17.24
N LEU A 121 -10.86 -8.44 -16.33
CA LEU A 121 -10.83 -9.87 -16.60
C LEU A 121 -12.16 -10.24 -17.29
N GLU A 122 -12.27 -10.10 -18.59
CA GLU A 122 -13.39 -10.69 -19.32
C GLU A 122 -13.29 -12.21 -19.27
N LYS A 123 -14.05 -12.82 -18.38
CA LYS A 123 -14.39 -14.25 -18.45
C LYS A 123 -15.46 -14.46 -19.52
N THR A 124 -15.16 -14.24 -20.78
CA THR A 124 -16.01 -14.77 -21.84
C THR A 124 -15.67 -16.24 -22.03
N LEU A 125 -16.67 -17.11 -21.90
CA LEU A 125 -16.58 -18.56 -22.09
C LEU A 125 -16.00 -18.99 -23.46
N PHE A 126 -15.70 -18.05 -24.34
CA PHE A 126 -15.26 -18.26 -25.72
C PHE A 126 -13.95 -17.55 -26.09
N ASP A 127 -13.37 -16.72 -25.25
CA ASP A 127 -12.08 -16.09 -25.56
C ASP A 127 -10.93 -16.90 -24.96
N THR A 128 -10.38 -17.78 -25.76
CA THR A 128 -9.20 -18.57 -25.40
C THR A 128 -7.89 -17.77 -25.46
N ARG A 129 -7.94 -16.48 -25.82
CA ARG A 129 -6.76 -15.63 -25.98
C ARG A 129 -6.39 -14.87 -24.72
N GLY A 130 -7.29 -14.82 -23.71
CA GLY A 130 -7.00 -14.25 -22.39
C GLY A 130 -6.42 -12.82 -22.43
N VAL A 131 -6.84 -12.00 -23.38
CA VAL A 131 -6.41 -10.60 -23.47
C VAL A 131 -7.23 -9.81 -22.47
N ALA A 132 -6.63 -9.43 -21.35
CA ALA A 132 -7.25 -8.53 -20.41
C ALA A 132 -7.30 -7.11 -21.01
N GLU A 133 -8.47 -6.45 -20.93
CA GLU A 133 -8.57 -5.05 -21.33
C GLU A 133 -8.12 -4.12 -20.20
N PRO A 134 -7.27 -3.10 -20.49
CA PRO A 134 -6.88 -2.12 -19.50
C PRO A 134 -8.08 -1.35 -18.93
N ALA A 135 -8.16 -1.23 -17.61
CA ALA A 135 -9.15 -0.41 -16.92
C ALA A 135 -8.79 1.08 -17.02
N ARG A 136 -8.92 1.67 -18.20
CA ARG A 136 -8.36 2.99 -18.55
C ARG A 136 -8.83 4.13 -17.67
N ASN A 137 -10.06 4.11 -17.18
CA ASN A 137 -10.56 5.16 -16.27
C ASN A 137 -9.81 5.11 -14.92
N TYR A 138 -9.57 3.91 -14.41
CA TYR A 138 -8.76 3.69 -13.21
C TYR A 138 -7.30 4.08 -13.44
N LEU A 139 -6.69 3.63 -14.54
CA LEU A 139 -5.30 3.95 -14.87
C LEU A 139 -5.05 5.46 -15.03
N ARG A 140 -6.01 6.19 -15.66
CA ARG A 140 -5.93 7.65 -15.79
C ARG A 140 -6.07 8.40 -14.46
N ALA A 141 -6.66 7.78 -13.46
CA ALA A 141 -6.75 8.36 -12.13
C ALA A 141 -5.41 8.31 -11.38
N LEU A 142 -4.49 7.43 -11.78
CA LEU A 142 -3.21 7.20 -11.16
C LEU A 142 -2.08 7.96 -11.86
N ASP A 143 -1.07 8.36 -11.09
CA ASP A 143 0.21 8.88 -11.60
C ASP A 143 1.31 7.82 -11.52
N ALA A 144 1.19 6.89 -10.56
CA ALA A 144 2.14 5.80 -10.38
C ALA A 144 1.48 4.57 -9.74
N ILE A 145 2.18 3.43 -9.84
CA ILE A 145 1.88 2.21 -9.10
C ILE A 145 3.15 1.80 -8.34
N LEU A 146 2.99 1.52 -7.05
CA LEU A 146 4.03 0.93 -6.22
C LEU A 146 3.72 -0.54 -6.00
N VAL A 147 4.71 -1.40 -6.25
CA VAL A 147 4.64 -2.84 -5.98
C VAL A 147 5.63 -3.21 -4.89
N GLU A 148 5.20 -4.07 -3.97
CA GLU A 148 6.03 -4.57 -2.89
C GLU A 148 6.60 -5.94 -3.20
N ALA A 149 7.84 -6.14 -2.76
CA ALA A 149 8.58 -7.39 -2.81
C ALA A 149 8.53 -8.13 -4.19
N PRO A 150 8.72 -7.43 -5.32
CA PRO A 150 8.73 -8.11 -6.61
C PRO A 150 9.85 -9.14 -6.74
N PHE A 151 10.97 -8.99 -6.01
CA PHE A 151 12.11 -9.89 -6.11
C PHE A 151 12.60 -10.44 -4.78
N TYR A 152 12.45 -9.69 -3.67
CA TYR A 152 12.98 -10.08 -2.35
C TYR A 152 12.05 -9.63 -1.23
N GLY A 153 11.86 -10.54 -0.28
CA GLY A 153 11.18 -10.23 0.98
C GLY A 153 9.66 -10.42 0.95
N PHE A 154 9.13 -11.18 0.00
CA PHE A 154 7.70 -11.46 -0.06
C PHE A 154 7.23 -12.27 1.15
N GLU A 155 7.92 -13.35 1.50
CA GLU A 155 7.62 -14.17 2.66
C GLU A 155 8.49 -13.80 3.87
N ASN A 156 9.79 -13.72 3.67
CA ASN A 156 10.75 -13.39 4.71
C ASN A 156 11.77 -12.37 4.22
N TYR A 157 12.18 -11.47 5.12
CA TYR A 157 13.19 -10.47 4.83
C TYR A 157 14.48 -11.08 4.24
N GLY A 158 14.90 -10.56 3.09
CA GLY A 158 16.14 -10.95 2.41
C GLY A 158 16.03 -12.23 1.58
N GLU A 159 14.93 -12.97 1.67
CA GLU A 159 14.73 -14.16 0.83
C GLU A 159 14.17 -13.78 -0.55
N PRO A 160 14.54 -14.51 -1.59
CA PRO A 160 13.97 -14.31 -2.91
C PRO A 160 12.46 -14.53 -2.90
N THR A 161 11.72 -13.63 -3.52
CA THR A 161 10.31 -13.84 -3.84
C THR A 161 10.17 -15.04 -4.76
N ASN A 162 9.13 -15.86 -4.56
CA ASN A 162 8.95 -17.02 -5.42
C ASN A 162 8.77 -16.61 -6.89
N ALA A 163 9.19 -17.50 -7.81
CA ALA A 163 9.28 -17.17 -9.22
C ALA A 163 7.91 -16.89 -9.88
N GLU A 164 6.85 -17.53 -9.40
CA GLU A 164 5.48 -17.33 -9.93
C GLU A 164 4.96 -15.93 -9.54
N GLU A 165 5.21 -15.49 -8.30
CA GLU A 165 4.83 -14.17 -7.83
C GLU A 165 5.61 -13.07 -8.55
N THR A 166 6.94 -13.25 -8.70
CA THR A 166 7.77 -12.33 -9.49
C THR A 166 7.25 -12.22 -10.92
N LYS A 167 6.97 -13.35 -11.57
CA LYS A 167 6.44 -13.41 -12.94
C LYS A 167 5.08 -12.74 -13.05
N TYR A 168 4.22 -12.96 -12.06
CA TYR A 168 2.90 -12.34 -11.98
C TYR A 168 3.01 -10.81 -11.95
N ILE A 169 3.79 -10.26 -11.02
CA ILE A 169 3.99 -8.80 -10.89
C ILE A 169 4.58 -8.22 -12.17
N LEU A 170 5.69 -8.78 -12.65
CA LEU A 170 6.36 -8.27 -13.85
C LEU A 170 5.45 -8.36 -15.09
N GLY A 171 4.62 -9.40 -15.17
CA GLY A 171 3.64 -9.56 -16.25
C GLY A 171 2.64 -8.40 -16.32
N TYR A 172 2.14 -7.92 -15.18
CA TYR A 172 1.30 -6.72 -15.13
C TYR A 172 2.08 -5.46 -15.53
N LEU A 173 3.25 -5.23 -14.95
CA LEU A 173 4.05 -4.04 -15.24
C LEU A 173 4.42 -3.94 -16.72
N GLU A 174 4.74 -5.04 -17.38
CA GLU A 174 5.04 -5.07 -18.82
C GLU A 174 3.80 -4.73 -19.67
N ARG A 175 2.62 -5.26 -19.34
CA ARG A 175 1.38 -4.93 -20.06
C ARG A 175 0.98 -3.47 -19.91
N LEU A 176 1.19 -2.91 -18.70
CA LEU A 176 0.85 -1.53 -18.38
C LEU A 176 1.87 -0.50 -18.87
N LYS A 177 3.00 -0.93 -19.42
CA LYS A 177 4.10 -0.07 -19.84
C LYS A 177 3.68 1.05 -20.80
N LEU A 178 2.67 0.81 -21.63
CA LEU A 178 2.16 1.76 -22.61
C LEU A 178 1.14 2.75 -22.04
N GLU A 179 0.67 2.55 -20.82
CA GLU A 179 -0.33 3.41 -20.18
C GLU A 179 0.27 4.68 -19.55
N GLY A 180 1.60 4.82 -19.59
CA GLY A 180 2.31 6.03 -19.17
C GLY A 180 2.37 6.27 -17.67
N LEU A 181 2.21 5.21 -16.85
CA LEU A 181 2.38 5.28 -15.40
C LEU A 181 3.84 5.19 -14.99
N GLN A 182 4.20 5.86 -13.90
CA GLN A 182 5.46 5.64 -13.22
C GLN A 182 5.37 4.39 -12.34
N TYR A 183 6.41 3.54 -12.36
CA TYR A 183 6.48 2.38 -11.49
C TYR A 183 7.47 2.62 -10.35
N LEU A 184 7.07 2.16 -9.15
CA LEU A 184 7.91 2.11 -7.97
C LEU A 184 7.96 0.67 -7.46
N ALA A 185 9.13 0.19 -7.11
CA ALA A 185 9.32 -1.16 -6.56
C ALA A 185 10.06 -1.09 -5.23
N VAL A 186 9.51 -1.72 -4.20
CA VAL A 186 10.13 -1.85 -2.88
C VAL A 186 10.44 -3.31 -2.64
N ASP A 187 11.71 -3.64 -2.46
CA ASP A 187 12.14 -4.94 -1.94
C ASP A 187 12.62 -4.83 -0.49
N TYR A 188 12.59 -5.94 0.21
CA TYR A 188 13.01 -6.05 1.60
C TYR A 188 14.31 -6.85 1.68
N THR A 189 15.44 -6.18 1.40
CA THR A 189 16.78 -6.77 1.43
C THR A 189 17.85 -5.72 1.71
N GLU A 190 18.93 -6.12 2.38
CA GLU A 190 20.14 -5.31 2.51
C GLU A 190 21.31 -5.84 1.64
N ASN A 191 21.09 -6.93 0.92
CA ASN A 191 22.12 -7.53 0.09
C ASN A 191 22.33 -6.73 -1.20
N ARG A 192 23.52 -6.15 -1.35
CA ARG A 192 23.86 -5.30 -2.49
C ARG A 192 23.84 -6.03 -3.84
N ALA A 193 24.19 -7.33 -3.87
CA ALA A 193 24.13 -8.10 -5.09
C ALA A 193 22.68 -8.31 -5.56
N ASP A 194 21.78 -8.55 -4.62
CA ASP A 194 20.35 -8.73 -4.89
C ASP A 194 19.70 -7.42 -5.35
N MET A 195 20.04 -6.29 -4.71
CA MET A 195 19.62 -4.97 -5.17
C MET A 195 20.03 -4.69 -6.62
N ASN A 196 21.25 -5.09 -7.01
CA ASN A 196 21.74 -4.90 -8.37
C ASN A 196 21.00 -5.79 -9.37
N LYS A 197 20.69 -7.04 -9.01
CA LYS A 197 19.88 -7.96 -9.82
C LYS A 197 18.46 -7.41 -10.03
N ALA A 198 17.81 -6.97 -8.96
CA ALA A 198 16.47 -6.38 -9.02
C ALA A 198 16.42 -5.17 -9.96
N ARG A 199 17.37 -4.24 -9.82
CA ARG A 199 17.47 -3.08 -10.72
C ARG A 199 17.68 -3.47 -12.17
N ALA A 200 18.51 -4.49 -12.44
CA ALA A 200 18.76 -4.97 -13.80
C ALA A 200 17.48 -5.50 -14.46
N GLN A 201 16.61 -6.16 -13.69
CA GLN A 201 15.32 -6.65 -14.17
C GLN A 201 14.30 -5.53 -14.41
N LEU A 202 14.34 -4.47 -13.59
CA LEU A 202 13.45 -3.30 -13.72
C LEU A 202 13.88 -2.31 -14.81
N LYS A 203 15.10 -2.39 -15.32
CA LYS A 203 15.65 -1.41 -16.27
C LYS A 203 14.78 -1.21 -17.51
N GLY A 204 14.15 -2.28 -18.00
CA GLY A 204 13.25 -2.23 -19.16
C GLY A 204 11.90 -1.55 -18.89
N LEU A 205 11.53 -1.41 -17.62
CA LEU A 205 10.26 -0.85 -17.16
C LEU A 205 10.35 0.63 -16.73
N ASP A 206 11.56 1.18 -16.70
CA ASP A 206 11.83 2.54 -16.18
C ASP A 206 11.29 2.75 -14.74
N ALA A 207 11.40 1.71 -13.92
CA ALA A 207 10.87 1.68 -12.57
C ALA A 207 11.88 2.24 -11.56
N LEU A 208 11.42 3.06 -10.63
CA LEU A 208 12.18 3.47 -9.46
C LEU A 208 12.28 2.29 -8.49
N TYR A 209 13.44 2.11 -7.87
CA TYR A 209 13.70 1.00 -6.98
C TYR A 209 14.20 1.46 -5.61
N TYR A 210 13.60 0.92 -4.57
CA TYR A 210 14.03 1.09 -3.18
C TYR A 210 14.18 -0.27 -2.51
N ALA A 211 15.32 -0.50 -1.87
CA ALA A 211 15.53 -1.65 -1.00
C ALA A 211 15.44 -1.19 0.46
N ALA A 212 14.43 -1.65 1.15
CA ALA A 212 14.20 -1.31 2.55
C ALA A 212 15.20 -2.06 3.44
N PRO A 213 15.96 -1.33 4.30
CA PRO A 213 16.91 -1.96 5.22
C PRO A 213 16.18 -2.66 6.37
N PRO A 214 16.88 -3.58 7.12
CA PRO A 214 16.25 -4.22 8.27
C PRO A 214 15.89 -3.20 9.38
N PRO A 215 14.84 -3.48 10.12
CA PRO A 215 13.97 -4.64 10.07
C PRO A 215 12.99 -4.67 8.88
N GLY A 216 13.34 -4.06 7.79
CA GLY A 216 12.82 -4.14 6.43
C GLY A 216 11.33 -3.92 6.28
N MET A 217 10.54 -4.96 6.48
CA MET A 217 9.08 -4.95 6.28
C MET A 217 8.35 -3.93 7.17
N GLN A 218 8.96 -3.41 8.21
CA GLN A 218 8.43 -2.32 9.03
C GLN A 218 8.67 -0.94 8.38
N LEU A 219 9.53 -0.85 7.36
CA LEU A 219 9.86 0.43 6.68
C LEU A 219 10.27 1.54 7.66
N SER A 220 11.12 1.18 8.64
CA SER A 220 11.40 2.01 9.81
C SER A 220 12.77 2.67 9.81
N SER A 221 13.72 2.21 9.00
CA SER A 221 15.11 2.61 9.16
C SER A 221 15.70 3.22 7.90
N LEU A 222 16.46 4.30 8.08
CA LEU A 222 17.38 4.85 7.08
C LEU A 222 18.84 4.47 7.40
N ALA A 223 19.10 3.79 8.50
CA ALA A 223 20.44 3.61 9.06
C ALA A 223 21.41 2.83 8.14
N LYS A 224 20.91 1.98 7.28
CA LYS A 224 21.70 1.19 6.32
C LYS A 224 21.45 1.57 4.87
N VAL A 225 20.64 2.58 4.62
CA VAL A 225 20.47 3.14 3.29
C VAL A 225 21.73 3.91 2.93
N PRO A 226 22.30 3.75 1.73
CA PRO A 226 23.45 4.54 1.31
C PRO A 226 23.16 6.03 1.53
N SER A 227 24.09 6.75 2.14
CA SER A 227 23.97 8.21 2.33
C SER A 227 23.74 8.95 1.00
N THR A 228 24.13 8.32 -0.09
CA THR A 228 23.85 8.75 -1.45
C THR A 228 22.99 7.67 -2.11
N PRO A 229 21.69 7.94 -2.38
CA PRO A 229 20.84 7.02 -3.12
C PRO A 229 21.37 6.72 -4.50
N PHE A 230 21.02 5.56 -5.03
CA PHE A 230 21.27 5.30 -6.45
C PHE A 230 20.50 6.33 -7.29
N GLY A 231 21.14 6.87 -8.33
CA GLY A 231 20.53 7.93 -9.15
C GLY A 231 20.44 9.30 -8.45
N SER A 232 21.17 9.49 -7.34
CA SER A 232 21.23 10.80 -6.66
C SER A 232 21.69 11.90 -7.63
N ASN A 233 21.00 13.01 -7.58
CA ASN A 233 21.22 14.15 -8.48
C ASN A 233 20.92 15.48 -7.78
N PRO A 234 21.45 16.62 -8.29
CA PRO A 234 21.18 17.95 -7.76
C PRO A 234 19.96 18.63 -8.40
N HIS A 235 19.15 17.91 -9.18
CA HIS A 235 18.02 18.52 -9.88
C HIS A 235 16.90 18.91 -8.92
N VAL A 236 16.13 19.92 -9.28
CA VAL A 236 14.83 20.24 -8.69
C VAL A 236 13.85 19.14 -9.11
N ILE A 237 13.18 18.56 -8.15
CA ILE A 237 12.16 17.54 -8.38
C ILE A 237 10.83 18.09 -7.84
N ASP A 238 9.92 18.41 -8.73
CA ASP A 238 8.61 18.98 -8.42
C ASP A 238 7.43 18.08 -8.76
N ASN A 239 7.68 16.95 -9.44
CA ASN A 239 6.69 15.90 -9.67
C ASN A 239 7.35 14.51 -9.68
N ILE A 240 6.54 13.48 -9.45
CA ILE A 240 7.04 12.10 -9.30
C ILE A 240 7.72 11.56 -10.56
N ARG A 241 7.33 12.02 -11.74
CA ARG A 241 7.91 11.58 -13.03
C ARG A 241 9.34 12.06 -13.27
N GLN A 242 9.78 13.09 -12.54
CA GLN A 242 11.15 13.61 -12.59
C GLN A 242 12.09 12.88 -11.63
N ALA A 243 11.54 12.11 -10.70
CA ALA A 243 12.31 11.41 -9.70
C ALA A 243 13.16 10.29 -10.31
N ASN A 244 14.39 10.12 -9.82
CA ASN A 244 15.29 9.03 -10.18
C ASN A 244 15.43 8.00 -9.04
N ASN A 245 14.93 8.33 -7.86
CA ASN A 245 14.99 7.48 -6.69
C ASN A 245 13.93 7.91 -5.67
N PHE A 246 13.61 7.01 -4.77
CA PHE A 246 12.73 7.29 -3.64
C PHE A 246 13.15 6.50 -2.40
N ALA A 247 12.69 6.94 -1.23
CA ALA A 247 12.70 6.16 -0.01
C ALA A 247 11.31 6.09 0.58
N MET A 248 11.00 4.98 1.21
CA MET A 248 9.73 4.73 1.90
C MET A 248 10.01 4.43 3.37
N VAL A 249 9.59 5.35 4.27
CA VAL A 249 9.81 5.25 5.71
C VAL A 249 8.49 5.53 6.42
N LEU A 250 7.76 4.49 6.76
CA LEU A 250 6.42 4.59 7.34
C LEU A 250 6.40 4.43 8.85
N ASP A 251 7.38 3.72 9.40
CA ASP A 251 7.49 3.51 10.84
C ASP A 251 8.60 4.39 11.42
N SER A 252 8.21 5.39 12.18
CA SER A 252 9.13 6.33 12.86
C SER A 252 9.51 5.91 14.28
N SER A 253 9.16 4.68 14.74
CA SER A 253 9.45 4.22 16.11
C SER A 253 10.91 4.24 16.52
N PRO A 254 11.88 3.93 15.63
CA PRO A 254 13.29 3.99 16.02
C PRO A 254 13.80 5.40 16.35
N TYR A 255 13.06 6.43 15.93
CA TYR A 255 13.42 7.81 16.19
C TYR A 255 12.75 8.26 17.49
N GLY A 256 13.56 8.63 18.48
CA GLY A 256 13.09 8.99 19.82
C GLY A 256 12.08 10.14 19.83
N THR A 257 12.25 11.11 18.94
CA THR A 257 11.38 12.28 18.80
C THR A 257 10.99 12.53 17.35
N LYS A 258 9.89 13.28 17.14
CA LYS A 258 9.49 13.75 15.82
C LYS A 258 10.60 14.57 15.14
N ASP A 259 11.28 15.43 15.89
CA ASP A 259 12.37 16.25 15.34
C ASP A 259 13.55 15.38 14.86
N ALA A 260 13.94 14.35 15.61
CA ALA A 260 14.99 13.44 15.18
C ALA A 260 14.60 12.67 13.91
N TYR A 261 13.32 12.30 13.77
CA TYR A 261 12.78 11.68 12.54
C TYR A 261 12.87 12.63 11.34
N VAL A 262 12.37 13.83 11.51
CA VAL A 262 12.38 14.88 10.46
C VAL A 262 13.83 15.22 10.05
N GLU A 263 14.73 15.36 11.00
CA GLU A 263 16.14 15.64 10.75
C GLU A 263 16.82 14.51 9.96
N ALA A 264 16.58 13.26 10.33
CA ALA A 264 17.13 12.10 9.64
C ALA A 264 16.66 12.04 8.16
N LEU A 265 15.38 12.31 7.92
CA LEU A 265 14.82 12.37 6.56
C LEU A 265 15.37 13.56 5.75
N ALA A 266 15.44 14.74 6.36
CA ALA A 266 15.97 15.96 5.73
C ALA A 266 17.45 15.81 5.34
N ALA A 267 18.22 15.03 6.08
CA ALA A 267 19.64 14.76 5.82
C ALA A 267 19.89 13.82 4.62
N THR A 268 18.85 13.43 3.88
CA THR A 268 18.95 12.53 2.71
C THR A 268 18.90 13.28 1.38
N ASN A 269 19.36 12.61 0.31
CA ASN A 269 19.30 13.11 -1.06
C ASN A 269 18.29 12.36 -1.94
N TYR A 270 17.26 11.75 -1.33
CA TYR A 270 16.19 11.13 -2.10
C TYR A 270 15.36 12.18 -2.84
N ASP A 271 15.01 11.89 -4.08
CA ASP A 271 14.16 12.72 -4.92
C ASP A 271 12.71 12.68 -4.46
N THR A 272 12.28 11.56 -3.93
CA THR A 272 10.94 11.37 -3.36
C THR A 272 11.05 10.71 -1.98
N LEU A 273 10.31 11.24 -1.01
CA LEU A 273 10.08 10.58 0.28
C LEU A 273 8.62 10.17 0.38
N ILE A 274 8.38 8.91 0.68
CA ILE A 274 7.06 8.37 1.03
C ILE A 274 7.06 8.14 2.53
N ILE A 275 6.23 8.87 3.26
CA ILE A 275 6.24 8.89 4.73
C ILE A 275 4.82 8.90 5.31
N ASP A 276 4.69 8.44 6.55
CA ASP A 276 3.46 8.63 7.32
C ASP A 276 3.34 10.10 7.76
N PRO A 277 2.18 10.75 7.64
CA PRO A 277 1.99 12.14 8.07
C PRO A 277 2.00 12.32 9.60
N PHE A 278 2.17 11.21 10.34
CA PHE A 278 2.24 11.22 11.80
C PHE A 278 3.50 10.50 12.28
N HIS A 279 4.23 11.12 13.19
CA HIS A 279 5.26 10.42 13.95
C HIS A 279 4.59 9.42 14.90
N ARG A 280 5.02 8.15 14.84
CA ARG A 280 4.45 7.03 15.62
C ARG A 280 2.92 6.90 15.50
N GLY A 281 2.41 7.19 14.32
CA GLY A 281 1.00 7.04 14.00
C GLY A 281 0.04 8.07 14.60
N THR A 282 0.48 8.87 15.60
CA THR A 282 -0.40 9.75 16.38
C THR A 282 0.03 11.21 16.43
N ILE A 283 1.33 11.51 16.35
CA ILE A 283 1.85 12.87 16.47
C ILE A 283 1.98 13.48 15.06
N PRO A 284 1.12 14.44 14.68
CA PRO A 284 1.12 14.98 13.33
C PRO A 284 2.42 15.73 13.01
N LEU A 285 2.86 15.62 11.76
CA LEU A 285 3.83 16.54 11.20
C LEU A 285 3.22 17.92 11.08
N THR A 286 4.05 18.96 11.20
CA THR A 286 3.66 20.35 11.09
C THR A 286 4.10 20.95 9.76
N TYR A 287 3.57 22.12 9.45
CA TYR A 287 4.03 22.86 8.27
C TYR A 287 5.54 23.19 8.31
N ASP A 288 6.12 23.44 9.48
CA ASP A 288 7.56 23.66 9.62
C ASP A 288 8.36 22.39 9.41
N ASP A 289 7.84 21.23 9.84
CA ASP A 289 8.42 19.94 9.52
C ASP A 289 8.46 19.72 7.99
N MET A 290 7.34 20.02 7.31
CA MET A 290 7.25 19.89 5.86
C MET A 290 8.20 20.83 5.12
N LYS A 291 8.42 22.05 5.60
CA LYS A 291 9.43 22.97 5.05
C LYS A 291 10.84 22.36 5.13
N ARG A 292 11.19 21.73 6.25
CA ARG A 292 12.50 21.07 6.44
C ARG A 292 12.63 19.87 5.50
N LEU A 293 11.58 19.08 5.34
CA LEU A 293 11.55 17.89 4.47
C LEU A 293 11.57 18.23 2.98
N ARG A 294 11.10 19.42 2.60
CA ARG A 294 10.98 19.86 1.21
C ARG A 294 12.30 19.84 0.45
N TYR A 295 13.43 19.99 1.14
CA TYR A 295 14.73 20.07 0.52
C TYR A 295 15.57 18.83 0.77
N LYS A 296 16.25 18.38 -0.29
CA LYS A 296 17.33 17.39 -0.20
C LYS A 296 18.50 17.98 0.59
N LYS A 297 19.37 17.13 1.14
CA LYS A 297 20.63 17.59 1.77
C LYS A 297 21.47 18.48 0.84
N THR A 298 21.37 18.28 -0.47
CA THR A 298 22.01 19.13 -1.50
C THR A 298 21.37 20.51 -1.66
N GLY A 299 20.25 20.79 -1.00
CA GLY A 299 19.55 22.08 -1.04
C GLY A 299 18.51 22.24 -2.13
N THR A 300 18.30 21.23 -3.00
CA THR A 300 17.27 21.27 -4.03
C THR A 300 15.97 20.61 -3.60
N PRO A 301 14.80 21.09 -4.09
CA PRO A 301 13.51 20.53 -3.74
C PRO A 301 13.35 19.05 -4.12
N ARG A 302 12.48 18.37 -3.36
CA ARG A 302 12.05 16.97 -3.57
C ARG A 302 10.53 16.86 -3.46
N VAL A 303 10.01 15.75 -3.94
CA VAL A 303 8.59 15.38 -3.81
C VAL A 303 8.35 14.68 -2.47
N LEU A 304 7.26 15.06 -1.79
CA LEU A 304 6.80 14.47 -0.53
C LEU A 304 5.47 13.79 -0.74
N ILE A 305 5.43 12.48 -0.55
CA ILE A 305 4.24 11.63 -0.70
C ILE A 305 3.80 11.15 0.68
N SER A 306 2.52 11.33 1.00
CA SER A 306 1.95 10.83 2.24
C SER A 306 1.42 9.42 2.07
N TYR A 307 1.70 8.53 3.02
CA TYR A 307 0.96 7.29 3.16
C TYR A 307 -0.49 7.59 3.55
N LEU A 308 -1.45 6.91 2.92
CA LEU A 308 -2.87 7.01 3.19
C LEU A 308 -3.54 5.63 3.05
N ASN A 309 -3.95 5.04 4.15
CA ASN A 309 -4.75 3.83 4.10
C ASN A 309 -6.21 4.19 3.82
N ILE A 310 -6.78 3.64 2.73
CA ILE A 310 -8.11 4.01 2.27
C ILE A 310 -9.21 3.00 2.60
N ALA A 311 -8.86 1.75 2.94
CA ALA A 311 -9.86 0.69 3.06
C ALA A 311 -9.79 -0.13 4.35
N THR A 312 -9.00 0.31 5.34
CA THR A 312 -9.09 -0.19 6.71
C THR A 312 -9.07 0.96 7.71
N ALA A 313 -9.78 0.79 8.83
CA ALA A 313 -9.78 1.74 9.92
C ALA A 313 -8.69 1.42 10.93
N GLU A 314 -7.71 2.32 11.05
CA GLU A 314 -6.59 2.23 11.97
C GLU A 314 -6.96 2.82 13.33
N THR A 315 -6.98 2.00 14.40
CA THR A 315 -7.48 2.39 15.73
C THR A 315 -6.69 3.50 16.41
N TYR A 316 -5.49 3.75 15.96
CA TYR A 316 -4.60 4.78 16.50
C TYR A 316 -4.70 6.13 15.76
N ARG A 317 -5.48 6.21 14.70
CA ARG A 317 -5.66 7.45 13.93
C ARG A 317 -6.65 8.40 14.62
N TYR A 318 -6.47 9.68 14.38
CA TYR A 318 -7.27 10.75 14.97
C TYR A 318 -8.78 10.64 14.69
N TYR A 319 -9.17 9.97 13.60
CA TYR A 319 -10.58 9.76 13.24
C TYR A 319 -11.25 8.64 14.03
N TRP A 320 -10.47 7.74 14.64
CA TRP A 320 -11.02 6.65 15.43
C TRP A 320 -11.67 7.18 16.69
N LYS A 321 -12.93 6.80 16.94
CA LYS A 321 -13.68 7.23 18.10
C LYS A 321 -13.72 6.15 19.17
N SER A 322 -13.68 6.57 20.42
CA SER A 322 -13.90 5.67 21.56
C SER A 322 -15.27 4.99 21.43
N GLY A 323 -15.27 3.69 21.55
CA GLY A 323 -16.48 2.88 21.37
C GLY A 323 -16.71 2.34 19.96
N TRP A 324 -15.91 2.70 18.96
CA TRP A 324 -15.95 2.02 17.68
C TRP A 324 -15.48 0.57 17.83
N ARG A 325 -16.18 -0.31 17.16
CA ARG A 325 -15.92 -1.76 17.12
C ARG A 325 -16.61 -2.36 15.89
N ALA A 326 -16.38 -3.62 15.61
CA ALA A 326 -17.10 -4.34 14.56
C ALA A 326 -18.64 -4.14 14.68
N GLY A 327 -19.26 -3.72 13.57
CA GLY A 327 -20.70 -3.41 13.49
C GLY A 327 -21.13 -2.09 14.15
N SER A 328 -20.19 -1.27 14.66
CA SER A 328 -20.55 0.02 15.26
C SER A 328 -19.40 1.03 15.14
N PRO A 329 -19.47 1.97 14.18
CA PRO A 329 -20.51 2.15 13.17
C PRO A 329 -20.62 0.99 12.16
N ASP A 330 -21.72 0.92 11.42
CA ASP A 330 -22.02 -0.19 10.49
C ASP A 330 -20.96 -0.45 9.42
N TYR A 331 -20.23 0.58 9.04
CA TYR A 331 -19.14 0.46 8.05
C TYR A 331 -17.83 -0.10 8.63
N VAL A 332 -17.71 -0.26 9.94
CA VAL A 332 -16.56 -0.96 10.57
C VAL A 332 -16.90 -2.42 10.69
N SER A 333 -16.19 -3.27 9.97
CA SER A 333 -16.37 -4.71 10.00
C SER A 333 -15.45 -5.39 11.00
N GLU A 334 -15.55 -6.71 11.08
CA GLU A 334 -14.64 -7.51 11.85
C GLU A 334 -13.21 -7.29 11.34
N GLY A 335 -12.28 -7.32 12.25
CA GLY A 335 -10.89 -7.21 11.93
C GLY A 335 -10.10 -7.18 13.21
N ASN A 336 -9.04 -7.93 13.22
CA ASN A 336 -8.04 -7.89 14.27
C ASN A 336 -6.68 -7.92 13.58
N LEU A 337 -6.59 -7.12 12.52
CA LEU A 337 -5.35 -6.99 11.78
C LEU A 337 -4.37 -6.24 12.68
N MET A 338 -3.21 -6.82 12.87
CA MET A 338 -2.12 -6.12 13.58
C MET A 338 -1.57 -5.04 12.68
N ALA A 339 -1.86 -3.80 13.05
CA ALA A 339 -1.25 -2.64 12.41
C ALA A 339 0.09 -2.28 13.08
N ARG A 340 0.83 -1.41 12.43
CA ARG A 340 2.14 -0.93 12.92
C ARG A 340 2.08 -0.30 14.31
N TRP A 341 0.99 0.39 14.64
CA TRP A 341 0.81 1.16 15.88
C TRP A 341 -0.38 0.71 16.73
N GLY A 342 -1.12 -0.31 16.30
CA GLY A 342 -2.33 -0.73 16.97
C GLY A 342 -3.05 -1.84 16.22
N GLN A 343 -4.36 -1.68 16.08
CA GLN A 343 -5.19 -2.60 15.33
C GLN A 343 -5.78 -1.91 14.10
N GLU A 344 -6.12 -2.70 13.10
CA GLU A 344 -6.90 -2.27 11.95
C GLU A 344 -8.17 -3.10 11.84
N HIS A 345 -9.22 -2.48 11.36
CA HIS A 345 -10.49 -3.11 11.06
C HIS A 345 -10.78 -2.97 9.57
N HIS A 346 -11.28 -4.03 8.95
CA HIS A 346 -11.87 -3.93 7.63
C HIS A 346 -13.03 -2.95 7.66
N VAL A 347 -13.23 -2.19 6.59
CA VAL A 347 -14.35 -1.24 6.48
C VAL A 347 -15.10 -1.44 5.18
N HIS A 348 -16.38 -1.12 5.20
CA HIS A 348 -17.19 -1.00 3.99
C HIS A 348 -16.73 0.23 3.20
N TYR A 349 -15.58 0.15 2.52
CA TYR A 349 -14.92 1.28 1.83
C TYR A 349 -15.80 1.91 0.73
N TRP A 350 -16.86 1.23 0.30
CA TRP A 350 -17.85 1.71 -0.65
C TRP A 350 -18.94 2.60 0.00
N THR A 351 -18.94 2.76 1.33
CA THR A 351 -19.92 3.60 2.02
C THR A 351 -19.50 5.05 2.05
N ARG A 352 -20.47 5.97 1.89
CA ARG A 352 -20.20 7.42 1.92
C ARG A 352 -19.69 7.87 3.28
N GLU A 353 -20.17 7.25 4.35
CA GLU A 353 -19.76 7.53 5.73
C GLU A 353 -18.27 7.32 5.92
N TRP A 354 -17.74 6.17 5.47
CA TRP A 354 -16.32 5.91 5.50
C TRP A 354 -15.54 6.84 4.54
N GLN A 355 -16.00 6.95 3.31
CA GLN A 355 -15.35 7.78 2.30
C GLN A 355 -15.21 9.23 2.75
N SER A 356 -16.20 9.79 3.48
CA SER A 356 -16.15 11.17 4.00
C SER A 356 -15.06 11.39 5.04
N ILE A 357 -14.59 10.35 5.73
CA ILE A 357 -13.42 10.39 6.63
C ILE A 357 -12.13 10.51 5.81
N ILE A 358 -12.08 9.81 4.69
CA ILE A 358 -10.86 9.73 3.87
C ILE A 358 -10.71 10.93 2.95
N PHE A 359 -11.78 11.32 2.21
CA PHE A 359 -11.73 12.42 1.26
C PHE A 359 -13.08 13.17 1.15
N GLY A 360 -13.16 14.18 0.30
CA GLY A 360 -14.40 14.85 -0.05
C GLY A 360 -14.66 16.17 0.69
N ASN A 361 -13.86 16.47 1.70
CA ASN A 361 -13.92 17.74 2.42
C ASN A 361 -12.54 18.10 3.00
N GLU A 362 -12.38 19.37 3.40
CA GLU A 362 -11.09 19.87 3.89
C GLU A 362 -10.65 19.28 5.24
N SER A 363 -11.56 18.77 6.05
CA SER A 363 -11.27 18.13 7.33
C SER A 363 -11.05 16.62 7.19
N SER A 364 -11.27 16.07 6.01
CA SER A 364 -10.97 14.67 5.71
C SER A 364 -9.47 14.36 5.83
N TYR A 365 -9.11 13.09 5.88
CA TYR A 365 -7.72 12.69 6.03
C TYR A 365 -6.87 13.23 4.85
N LEU A 366 -7.33 13.04 3.62
CA LEU A 366 -6.68 13.57 2.43
C LEU A 366 -6.64 15.10 2.43
N GLY A 367 -7.72 15.77 2.88
CA GLY A 367 -7.75 17.22 3.02
C GLY A 367 -6.67 17.76 3.97
N ASN A 368 -6.47 17.10 5.10
CA ASN A 368 -5.40 17.44 6.04
C ASN A 368 -4.00 17.18 5.47
N ILE A 369 -3.80 16.07 4.72
CA ILE A 369 -2.54 15.78 4.02
C ILE A 369 -2.22 16.90 3.01
N MET A 370 -3.19 17.33 2.23
CA MET A 370 -3.01 18.41 1.25
C MET A 370 -2.68 19.75 1.92
N LYS A 371 -3.35 20.08 3.03
CA LYS A 371 -3.08 21.29 3.83
C LYS A 371 -1.67 21.31 4.44
N LEU A 372 -1.13 20.14 4.80
CA LEU A 372 0.25 20.03 5.26
C LEU A 372 1.27 20.30 4.16
N GLY A 373 0.89 20.24 2.90
CA GLY A 373 1.76 20.53 1.76
C GLY A 373 2.47 19.32 1.19
N PHE A 374 1.91 18.13 1.33
CA PHE A 374 2.34 16.97 0.55
C PHE A 374 2.04 17.16 -0.94
N ASP A 375 2.83 16.54 -1.80
CA ASP A 375 2.69 16.62 -3.26
C ASP A 375 1.84 15.48 -3.81
N GLY A 376 1.49 14.51 -2.97
CA GLY A 376 0.68 13.37 -3.37
C GLY A 376 0.46 12.40 -2.23
N VAL A 377 -0.23 11.31 -2.55
CA VAL A 377 -0.51 10.19 -1.64
C VAL A 377 -0.13 8.86 -2.25
N LEU A 378 0.37 7.95 -1.40
CA LEU A 378 0.44 6.53 -1.65
C LEU A 378 -0.76 5.88 -0.96
N MET A 379 -1.72 5.42 -1.74
CA MET A 379 -2.93 4.77 -1.22
C MET A 379 -2.65 3.29 -0.94
N ALA A 380 -2.73 2.92 0.32
CA ALA A 380 -2.68 1.53 0.79
C ALA A 380 -4.09 0.98 1.03
N GLY A 381 -4.21 -0.34 1.09
CA GLY A 381 -5.50 -1.03 1.25
C GLY A 381 -6.30 -1.13 -0.04
N ILE A 382 -5.70 -0.88 -1.18
CA ILE A 382 -6.35 -1.04 -2.49
C ILE A 382 -6.71 -2.50 -2.76
N ASP A 383 -5.96 -3.43 -2.22
CA ASP A 383 -6.18 -4.88 -2.32
C ASP A 383 -7.21 -5.44 -1.32
N GLU A 384 -7.80 -4.59 -0.47
CA GLU A 384 -8.85 -5.00 0.49
C GLU A 384 -10.12 -5.54 -0.17
N TYR A 385 -10.38 -5.25 -1.43
CA TYR A 385 -11.50 -5.85 -2.16
C TYR A 385 -11.41 -7.39 -2.16
N ALA A 386 -10.21 -7.96 -2.16
CA ALA A 386 -10.01 -9.41 -2.17
C ALA A 386 -10.53 -10.06 -0.89
N TRP A 387 -10.40 -9.40 0.27
CA TRP A 387 -10.97 -9.89 1.51
C TRP A 387 -12.51 -9.98 1.43
N TRP A 388 -13.15 -8.97 0.82
CA TRP A 388 -14.61 -8.95 0.65
C TRP A 388 -15.13 -9.94 -0.39
N LEU A 389 -14.31 -10.35 -1.35
CA LEU A 389 -14.65 -11.42 -2.30
C LEU A 389 -14.66 -12.81 -1.63
N ASP A 390 -13.86 -12.98 -0.57
CA ASP A 390 -13.72 -14.23 0.17
C ASP A 390 -14.65 -14.29 1.40
N TYR A 391 -15.21 -13.15 1.85
CA TYR A 391 -16.11 -13.01 3.00
C TYR A 391 -17.54 -13.39 2.66
#